data_1d1b68cfc98de18b985c4b9beb253fe2
#
_entry.id   1d1b68cfc98de18b985c4b9beb253fe2
#
_cell.length_a   1.000
_cell.length_b   1.000
_cell.length_c   1.000
_cell.angle_alpha   90.00
_cell.angle_beta   90.00
_cell.angle_gamma   90.00
#
_symmetry.space_group_name_H-M   'P 1'
#
loop_
_entity.id
_entity.type
_entity.pdbx_description
1 polymer ?
#
loop_
_entity_poly.entity_id
_entity_poly.type
_entity_poly.pdbx_seq_one_letter_code
_entity_poly.pdbx_strand_id
1 'polypeptide(L)'
;EALDFDRWWPDRSRPLTPKGIKRIHREAEGLKRLSLAFDLILSSPLERARQTAKIVAQVLQLEDRMVEIEQLAPDQSVRDLLSGLAAYAAKKQILLVGHEPLLSGAVSFLLSGKTGAQIQLKKGGLCCLELDGIPAHKSAMLQWALAPKQLRLLAR
;
A
#
# COMPACT_ATOMS: atom_id res chain seq x y z
N GLU A 1 2.54 -6.44 -11.24
CA GLU A 1 3.81 -6.67 -11.96
C GLU A 1 4.06 -5.44 -12.83
N ALA A 2 5.17 -4.71 -12.61
CA ALA A 2 5.59 -3.61 -13.47
C ALA A 2 6.45 -4.15 -14.62
N LEU A 3 6.59 -3.36 -15.69
CA LEU A 3 7.56 -3.66 -16.75
C LEU A 3 8.96 -3.78 -16.15
N ASP A 4 9.82 -4.61 -16.75
CA ASP A 4 11.20 -4.75 -16.31
C ASP A 4 11.97 -3.42 -16.50
N PHE A 5 13.05 -3.26 -15.73
CA PHE A 5 13.92 -2.10 -15.87
C PHE A 5 14.57 -2.15 -17.25
N ASP A 6 14.17 -1.23 -18.12
CA ASP A 6 14.79 -1.03 -19.43
C ASP A 6 15.47 0.34 -19.42
N ARG A 7 16.58 0.50 -20.18
CA ARG A 7 17.32 1.76 -20.33
C ARG A 7 16.44 2.93 -20.83
N TRP A 8 15.30 2.63 -21.41
CA TRP A 8 14.37 3.59 -21.98
C TRP A 8 13.34 4.16 -21.01
N TRP A 9 13.13 3.53 -19.82
CA TRP A 9 12.16 3.97 -18.84
C TRP A 9 12.84 4.31 -17.50
N PRO A 10 12.89 5.59 -17.12
CA PRO A 10 13.25 5.94 -15.74
C PRO A 10 12.36 5.18 -14.75
N ASP A 11 12.92 4.69 -13.65
CA ASP A 11 12.16 3.85 -12.68
C ASP A 11 10.86 4.52 -12.19
N ARG A 12 10.84 5.83 -12.05
CA ARG A 12 9.66 6.59 -11.63
C ARG A 12 8.48 6.47 -12.61
N SER A 13 8.74 6.42 -13.91
CA SER A 13 7.73 6.37 -14.97
C SER A 13 7.39 4.96 -15.46
N ARG A 14 7.98 3.93 -14.88
CA ARG A 14 7.76 2.52 -15.27
C ARG A 14 6.35 2.05 -14.90
N PRO A 15 5.50 1.73 -15.90
CA PRO A 15 4.09 1.38 -15.64
C PRO A 15 3.91 -0.10 -15.28
N LEU A 16 2.69 -0.45 -14.91
CA LEU A 16 2.25 -1.84 -14.78
C LEU A 16 2.19 -2.52 -16.15
N THR A 17 2.48 -3.82 -16.19
CA THR A 17 2.19 -4.65 -17.37
C THR A 17 0.68 -4.87 -17.54
N PRO A 18 0.18 -5.20 -18.74
CA PRO A 18 -1.23 -5.58 -18.92
C PRO A 18 -1.66 -6.73 -17.99
N LYS A 19 -0.76 -7.67 -17.71
CA LYS A 19 -0.98 -8.76 -16.75
C LYS A 19 -1.05 -8.23 -15.32
N GLY A 20 -0.19 -7.26 -14.97
CA GLY A 20 -0.19 -6.56 -13.68
C GLY A 20 -1.52 -5.85 -13.44
N ILE A 21 -2.01 -5.09 -14.42
CA ILE A 21 -3.30 -4.40 -14.37
C ILE A 21 -4.44 -5.38 -14.08
N LYS A 22 -4.54 -6.48 -14.87
CA LYS A 22 -5.57 -7.52 -14.65
C LYS A 22 -5.51 -8.15 -13.26
N ARG A 23 -4.30 -8.35 -12.73
CA ARG A 23 -4.12 -8.91 -11.38
C ARG A 23 -4.58 -7.95 -10.30
N ILE A 24 -4.19 -6.67 -10.39
CA ILE A 24 -4.60 -5.65 -9.42
C ILE A 24 -6.11 -5.46 -9.44
N HIS A 25 -6.77 -5.45 -10.59
CA HIS A 25 -8.24 -5.42 -10.64
C HIS A 25 -8.87 -6.56 -9.83
N ARG A 26 -8.41 -7.80 -10.02
CA ARG A 26 -8.93 -8.94 -9.27
C ARG A 26 -8.60 -8.88 -7.78
N GLU A 27 -7.44 -8.35 -7.42
CA GLU A 27 -7.03 -8.15 -6.03
C GLU A 27 -7.88 -7.05 -5.36
N ALA A 28 -8.19 -5.97 -6.09
CA ALA A 28 -9.08 -4.90 -5.64
C ALA A 28 -10.54 -5.39 -5.46
N GLU A 29 -11.03 -6.25 -6.35
CA GLU A 29 -12.35 -6.88 -6.16
C GLU A 29 -12.38 -7.76 -4.90
N GLY A 30 -11.30 -8.50 -4.64
CA GLY A 30 -11.16 -9.24 -3.38
C GLY A 30 -11.12 -8.33 -2.15
N LEU A 31 -10.42 -7.20 -2.23
CA LEU A 31 -10.39 -6.19 -1.18
C LEU A 31 -11.79 -5.62 -0.92
N LYS A 32 -12.56 -5.34 -1.97
CA LYS A 32 -13.96 -4.86 -1.86
C LYS A 32 -14.84 -5.81 -1.06
N ARG A 33 -14.63 -7.14 -1.20
CA ARG A 33 -15.38 -8.16 -0.44
C ARG A 33 -15.11 -8.14 1.07
N LEU A 34 -14.00 -7.53 1.50
CA LEU A 34 -13.71 -7.36 2.93
C LEU A 34 -14.57 -6.25 3.58
N SER A 35 -15.34 -5.50 2.80
CA SER A 35 -16.24 -4.43 3.26
C SER A 35 -15.57 -3.38 4.16
N LEU A 36 -14.30 -3.06 3.87
CA LEU A 36 -13.54 -2.05 4.60
C LEU A 36 -13.92 -0.64 4.11
N ALA A 37 -14.08 0.28 5.03
CA ALA A 37 -14.47 1.68 4.76
C ALA A 37 -13.24 2.60 4.81
N PHE A 38 -12.52 2.75 3.70
CA PHE A 38 -11.37 3.64 3.65
C PHE A 38 -11.77 5.12 3.57
N ASP A 39 -11.17 5.94 4.42
CA ASP A 39 -11.28 7.41 4.39
C ASP A 39 -10.32 8.01 3.37
N LEU A 40 -9.20 7.34 3.09
CA LEU A 40 -8.13 7.87 2.28
C LEU A 40 -7.30 6.75 1.66
N ILE A 41 -6.84 6.97 0.43
CA ILE A 41 -5.84 6.15 -0.26
C ILE A 41 -4.61 7.02 -0.49
N LEU A 42 -3.49 6.69 0.15
CA LEU A 42 -2.21 7.35 -0.06
C LEU A 42 -1.35 6.51 -1.00
N SER A 43 -0.82 7.12 -2.05
CA SER A 43 0.00 6.45 -3.06
C SER A 43 1.38 7.08 -3.18
N SER A 44 2.38 6.24 -3.45
CA SER A 44 3.63 6.70 -4.01
C SER A 44 3.40 7.41 -5.35
N PRO A 45 4.19 8.44 -5.69
CA PRO A 45 4.10 9.14 -6.96
C PRO A 45 4.65 8.34 -8.15
N LEU A 46 5.29 7.18 -7.92
CA LEU A 46 5.80 6.33 -9.00
C LEU A 46 4.66 5.71 -9.79
N GLU A 47 4.78 5.72 -11.13
CA GLU A 47 3.70 5.37 -12.06
C GLU A 47 3.03 4.03 -11.75
N ARG A 48 3.79 2.97 -11.46
CA ARG A 48 3.25 1.64 -11.11
C ARG A 48 2.41 1.63 -9.82
N ALA A 49 2.77 2.46 -8.84
CA ALA A 49 2.01 2.60 -7.59
C ALA A 49 0.76 3.45 -7.81
N ARG A 50 0.89 4.56 -8.53
CA ARG A 50 -0.23 5.40 -8.96
C ARG A 50 -1.30 4.60 -9.70
N GLN A 51 -0.90 3.81 -10.71
CA GLN A 51 -1.81 2.94 -11.45
C GLN A 51 -2.48 1.91 -10.54
N THR A 52 -1.73 1.32 -9.62
CA THR A 52 -2.28 0.39 -8.62
C THR A 52 -3.33 1.08 -7.76
N ALA A 53 -2.99 2.24 -7.16
CA ALA A 53 -3.91 3.00 -6.31
C ALA A 53 -5.16 3.45 -7.08
N LYS A 54 -4.99 3.91 -8.33
CA LYS A 54 -6.11 4.32 -9.20
C LYS A 54 -7.07 3.17 -9.48
N ILE A 55 -6.55 1.98 -9.80
CA ILE A 55 -7.38 0.78 -10.02
C ILE A 55 -8.14 0.41 -8.75
N VAL A 56 -7.46 0.43 -7.60
CA VAL A 56 -8.09 0.15 -6.31
C VAL A 56 -9.16 1.18 -5.99
N ALA A 57 -8.87 2.47 -6.17
CA ALA A 57 -9.82 3.56 -5.95
C ALA A 57 -11.07 3.40 -6.83
N GLN A 58 -10.91 3.10 -8.13
CA GLN A 58 -12.02 2.86 -9.05
C GLN A 58 -12.91 1.69 -8.62
N VAL A 59 -12.32 0.56 -8.25
CA VAL A 59 -13.08 -0.63 -7.81
C VAL A 59 -13.83 -0.36 -6.51
N LEU A 60 -13.23 0.42 -5.60
CA LEU A 60 -13.82 0.79 -4.32
C LEU A 60 -14.73 2.04 -4.40
N GLN A 61 -14.78 2.74 -5.53
CA GLN A 61 -15.50 4.01 -5.73
C GLN A 61 -15.01 5.12 -4.78
N LEU A 62 -13.68 5.29 -4.70
CA LEU A 62 -12.98 6.21 -3.80
C LEU A 62 -11.97 7.11 -4.56
N GLU A 63 -12.22 7.41 -5.84
CA GLU A 63 -11.30 8.18 -6.68
C GLU A 63 -11.02 9.58 -6.13
N ASP A 64 -12.01 10.19 -5.49
CA ASP A 64 -11.94 11.49 -4.83
C ASP A 64 -11.15 11.48 -3.51
N ARG A 65 -10.80 10.29 -3.02
CA ARG A 65 -10.05 10.08 -1.76
C ARG A 65 -8.63 9.60 -2.00
N MET A 66 -8.09 9.77 -3.18
CA MET A 66 -6.71 9.38 -3.51
C MET A 66 -5.78 10.59 -3.45
N VAL A 67 -4.66 10.46 -2.72
CA VAL A 67 -3.61 11.49 -2.60
C VAL A 67 -2.24 10.85 -2.84
N GLU A 68 -1.40 11.52 -3.61
CA GLU A 68 0.01 11.13 -3.81
C GLU A 68 0.90 11.79 -2.76
N ILE A 69 1.78 11.00 -2.16
CA ILE A 69 2.76 11.49 -1.18
C ILE A 69 4.17 10.96 -1.49
N GLU A 70 5.15 11.83 -1.47
CA GLU A 70 6.55 11.47 -1.75
C GLU A 70 7.11 10.48 -0.72
N GLN A 71 6.61 10.52 0.52
CA GLN A 71 7.05 9.64 1.60
C GLN A 71 6.76 8.15 1.36
N LEU A 72 5.96 7.80 0.36
CA LEU A 72 5.75 6.41 -0.09
C LEU A 72 6.69 6.00 -1.24
N ALA A 73 7.58 6.88 -1.72
CA ALA A 73 8.59 6.54 -2.72
C ALA A 73 9.63 5.52 -2.17
N PRO A 74 10.26 4.71 -3.02
CA PRO A 74 11.11 3.59 -2.58
C PRO A 74 12.42 4.01 -1.93
N ASP A 75 12.86 5.25 -2.13
CA ASP A 75 14.07 5.86 -1.57
C ASP A 75 13.85 6.52 -0.21
N GLN A 76 12.61 6.52 0.28
CA GLN A 76 12.25 7.11 1.56
C GLN A 76 12.52 6.16 2.73
N SER A 77 12.74 6.74 3.91
CA SER A 77 12.87 5.96 5.14
C SER A 77 11.52 5.69 5.80
N VAL A 78 11.46 4.65 6.65
CA VAL A 78 10.28 4.38 7.49
C VAL A 78 9.93 5.58 8.37
N ARG A 79 10.94 6.30 8.87
CA ARG A 79 10.74 7.52 9.68
C ARG A 79 10.03 8.62 8.87
N ASP A 80 10.48 8.86 7.64
CA ASP A 80 9.87 9.87 6.76
C ASP A 80 8.43 9.53 6.43
N LEU A 81 8.15 8.23 6.14
CA LEU A 81 6.80 7.75 5.93
C LEU A 81 5.91 8.00 7.15
N LEU A 82 6.33 7.58 8.34
CA LEU A 82 5.53 7.76 9.56
C LEU A 82 5.32 9.23 9.91
N SER A 83 6.34 10.09 9.71
CA SER A 83 6.20 11.53 9.87
C SER A 83 5.22 12.15 8.90
N GLY A 84 5.23 11.70 7.64
CA GLY A 84 4.27 12.16 6.62
C GLY A 84 2.83 11.74 6.92
N LEU A 85 2.63 10.59 7.54
CA LEU A 85 1.29 10.12 7.95
C LEU A 85 0.66 10.98 9.05
N ALA A 86 1.44 11.72 9.84
CA ALA A 86 0.92 12.60 10.89
C ALA A 86 -0.04 13.68 10.35
N ALA A 87 0.15 14.13 9.11
CA ALA A 87 -0.78 15.06 8.44
C ALA A 87 -2.20 14.49 8.25
N TYR A 88 -2.36 13.18 8.35
CA TYR A 88 -3.61 12.45 8.12
C TYR A 88 -4.15 11.80 9.42
N ALA A 89 -3.68 12.24 10.58
CA ALA A 89 -4.04 11.67 11.90
C ALA A 89 -5.54 11.67 12.19
N ALA A 90 -6.31 12.55 11.58
CA ALA A 90 -7.78 12.60 11.72
C ALA A 90 -8.51 11.50 10.93
N LYS A 91 -7.83 10.78 10.04
CA LYS A 91 -8.41 9.69 9.24
C LYS A 91 -8.38 8.38 10.02
N LYS A 92 -9.49 7.63 9.97
CA LYS A 92 -9.63 6.37 10.72
C LYS A 92 -9.09 5.16 9.96
N GLN A 93 -9.30 5.12 8.66
CA GLN A 93 -8.84 4.03 7.80
C GLN A 93 -8.11 4.56 6.56
N ILE A 94 -6.80 4.32 6.51
CA ILE A 94 -5.93 4.76 5.42
C ILE A 94 -5.37 3.53 4.70
N LEU A 95 -5.52 3.49 3.38
CA LEU A 95 -4.83 2.51 2.54
C LEU A 95 -3.54 3.12 2.00
N LEU A 96 -2.42 2.48 2.25
CA LEU A 96 -1.11 2.87 1.72
C LEU A 96 -0.75 2.01 0.51
N VAL A 97 -0.36 2.64 -0.59
CA VAL A 97 0.13 1.97 -1.80
C VAL A 97 1.55 2.45 -2.10
N GLY A 98 2.52 1.59 -1.88
CA GLY A 98 3.94 1.93 -1.96
C GLY A 98 4.79 0.75 -2.42
N HIS A 99 6.02 0.70 -1.94
CA HIS A 99 7.06 -0.18 -2.43
C HIS A 99 7.70 -1.02 -1.32
N GLU A 100 8.26 -2.15 -1.69
CA GLU A 100 9.21 -2.89 -0.88
C GLU A 100 10.64 -2.36 -1.09
N PRO A 101 11.46 -2.30 -0.01
CA PRO A 101 11.20 -2.83 1.35
C PRO A 101 10.56 -1.81 2.32
N LEU A 102 10.18 -0.62 1.87
CA LEU A 102 9.66 0.45 2.73
C LEU A 102 8.41 0.00 3.51
N LEU A 103 7.43 -0.63 2.84
CA LEU A 103 6.18 -1.04 3.49
C LEU A 103 6.40 -2.16 4.52
N SER A 104 7.15 -3.19 4.19
CA SER A 104 7.46 -4.25 5.16
C SER A 104 8.30 -3.73 6.33
N GLY A 105 9.21 -2.79 6.08
CA GLY A 105 9.97 -2.09 7.12
C GLY A 105 9.06 -1.27 8.06
N ALA A 106 8.07 -0.58 7.51
CA ALA A 106 7.08 0.18 8.29
C ALA A 106 6.20 -0.75 9.15
N VAL A 107 5.72 -1.85 8.58
CA VAL A 107 4.99 -2.88 9.34
C VAL A 107 5.84 -3.45 10.47
N SER A 108 7.10 -3.82 10.18
CA SER A 108 8.04 -4.30 11.19
C SER A 108 8.23 -3.29 12.32
N PHE A 109 8.48 -2.03 11.97
CA PHE A 109 8.72 -0.98 12.94
C PHE A 109 7.49 -0.71 13.82
N LEU A 110 6.31 -0.64 13.23
CA LEU A 110 5.06 -0.42 13.97
C LEU A 110 4.73 -1.56 14.93
N LEU A 111 5.05 -2.82 14.57
CA LEU A 111 4.80 -3.98 15.41
C LEU A 111 5.83 -4.18 16.52
N SER A 112 7.12 -3.86 16.28
CA SER A 112 8.21 -4.26 17.16
C SER A 112 9.16 -3.14 17.58
N GLY A 113 8.99 -1.92 17.06
CA GLY A 113 9.93 -0.81 17.24
C GLY A 113 11.22 -0.94 16.43
N LYS A 114 11.37 -1.98 15.61
CA LYS A 114 12.55 -2.26 14.78
C LYS A 114 12.16 -2.60 13.34
N THR A 115 12.97 -2.22 12.37
CA THR A 115 12.71 -2.49 10.94
C THR A 115 13.17 -3.88 10.47
N GLY A 116 13.79 -4.68 11.34
CA GLY A 116 14.45 -5.95 10.99
C GLY A 116 13.61 -7.21 11.12
N ALA A 117 12.30 -7.12 11.49
CA ALA A 117 11.44 -8.30 11.48
C ALA A 117 11.23 -8.80 10.04
N GLN A 118 11.32 -10.12 9.85
CA GLN A 118 11.16 -10.73 8.53
C GLN A 118 9.67 -10.80 8.15
N ILE A 119 9.15 -9.68 7.66
CA ILE A 119 7.78 -9.57 7.16
C ILE A 119 7.81 -9.58 5.64
N GLN A 120 7.22 -10.59 5.03
CA GLN A 120 7.16 -10.71 3.58
C GLN A 120 5.82 -10.18 3.04
N LEU A 121 5.83 -8.99 2.46
CA LEU A 121 4.73 -8.48 1.66
C LEU A 121 4.98 -8.79 0.18
N LYS A 122 4.20 -9.71 -0.39
CA LYS A 122 4.28 -10.01 -1.83
C LYS A 122 3.65 -8.87 -2.63
N LYS A 123 4.15 -8.62 -3.86
CA LYS A 123 3.58 -7.63 -4.79
C LYS A 123 2.07 -7.86 -4.97
N GLY A 124 1.24 -6.89 -4.59
CA GLY A 124 -0.21 -7.00 -4.54
C GLY A 124 -0.75 -7.68 -3.28
N GLY A 125 0.10 -7.99 -2.31
CA GLY A 125 -0.33 -8.41 -0.97
C GLY A 125 -0.80 -7.25 -0.12
N LEU A 126 -1.55 -7.53 0.92
CA LEU A 126 -2.15 -6.56 1.82
C LEU A 126 -1.91 -6.96 3.28
N CYS A 127 -1.61 -5.96 4.12
CA CYS A 127 -1.46 -6.12 5.56
C CYS A 127 -2.30 -5.05 6.26
N CYS A 128 -3.07 -5.45 7.26
CA CYS A 128 -3.89 -4.56 8.07
C CYS A 128 -3.31 -4.45 9.47
N LEU A 129 -3.03 -3.23 9.88
CA LEU A 129 -2.58 -2.88 11.22
C LEU A 129 -3.61 -1.99 11.89
N GLU A 130 -3.84 -2.22 13.18
CA GLU A 130 -4.57 -1.32 14.05
C GLU A 130 -3.56 -0.51 14.88
N LEU A 131 -3.78 0.82 14.92
CA LEU A 131 -2.95 1.79 15.62
C LEU A 131 -3.81 2.54 16.63
N ASP A 132 -3.23 2.94 17.76
CA ASP A 132 -3.89 3.81 18.75
C ASP A 132 -3.86 5.31 18.35
N GLY A 133 -3.27 5.63 17.22
CA GLY A 133 -3.16 6.97 16.66
C GLY A 133 -2.04 7.11 15.63
N ILE A 134 -1.91 8.29 15.03
CA ILE A 134 -0.80 8.65 14.14
C ILE A 134 -0.25 9.99 14.62
N PRO A 135 1.00 10.06 15.11
CA PRO A 135 1.94 8.92 15.31
C PRO A 135 1.45 7.93 16.36
N ALA A 136 1.79 6.66 16.19
CA ALA A 136 1.42 5.62 17.14
C ALA A 136 2.15 5.81 18.47
N HIS A 137 1.43 5.81 19.58
CA HIS A 137 1.98 5.92 20.92
C HIS A 137 2.35 4.57 21.53
N LYS A 138 1.79 3.49 20.98
CA LYS A 138 2.05 2.09 21.33
C LYS A 138 2.37 1.28 20.10
N SER A 139 2.85 0.05 20.29
CA SER A 139 3.02 -0.87 19.16
C SER A 139 1.69 -1.17 18.48
N ALA A 140 1.71 -1.19 17.16
CA ALA A 140 0.55 -1.57 16.36
C ALA A 140 0.14 -3.03 16.63
N MET A 141 -1.11 -3.35 16.34
CA MET A 141 -1.63 -4.72 16.34
C MET A 141 -1.83 -5.19 14.90
N LEU A 142 -1.24 -6.34 14.56
CA LEU A 142 -1.51 -6.99 13.28
C LEU A 142 -2.91 -7.63 13.32
N GLN A 143 -3.83 -7.13 12.53
CA GLN A 143 -5.16 -7.70 12.40
C GLN A 143 -5.17 -8.91 11.46
N TRP A 144 -4.58 -8.75 10.28
CA TRP A 144 -4.44 -9.81 9.28
C TRP A 144 -3.44 -9.41 8.18
N ALA A 145 -2.99 -10.42 7.44
CA ALA A 145 -2.19 -10.24 6.24
C ALA A 145 -2.67 -11.22 5.16
N LEU A 146 -2.87 -10.74 3.93
CA LEU A 146 -3.37 -11.52 2.81
C LEU A 146 -2.37 -11.48 1.65
N ALA A 147 -2.00 -12.66 1.18
CA ALA A 147 -1.23 -12.77 -0.06
C ALA A 147 -2.13 -12.46 -1.27
N PRO A 148 -1.53 -12.04 -2.43
CA PRO A 148 -2.30 -11.73 -3.64
C PRO A 148 -3.22 -12.86 -4.11
N LYS A 149 -2.78 -14.11 -3.93
CA LYS A 149 -3.59 -15.28 -4.27
C LYS A 149 -4.87 -15.35 -3.43
N GLN A 150 -4.80 -15.04 -2.15
CA GLN A 150 -5.94 -15.04 -1.24
C GLN A 150 -6.94 -13.95 -1.61
N LEU A 151 -6.47 -12.71 -1.87
CA LEU A 151 -7.34 -11.64 -2.36
C LEU A 151 -8.08 -12.03 -3.64
N ARG A 152 -7.38 -12.62 -4.62
CA ARG A 152 -8.02 -13.10 -5.85
C ARG A 152 -9.00 -14.27 -5.67
N LEU A 153 -8.90 -15.04 -4.59
CA LEU A 153 -9.89 -16.05 -4.23
C LEU A 153 -11.16 -15.41 -3.67
N LEU A 154 -11.05 -14.33 -2.91
CA LEU A 154 -12.19 -13.58 -2.40
C LEU A 154 -12.99 -12.88 -3.52
N ALA A 155 -12.37 -12.60 -4.66
CA ALA A 155 -13.00 -11.97 -5.82
C ALA A 155 -13.90 -12.91 -6.67
N ARG A 156 -14.10 -14.16 -6.23
CA ARG A 156 -14.94 -15.17 -6.93
C ARG A 156 -16.39 -15.07 -6.55
#